data_9df7a51297745b01a96e85e9c504f820
#
_entry.id   9df7a51297745b01a96e85e9c504f820
#
_cell.length_a   1.000
_cell.length_b   1.000
_cell.length_c   1.000
_cell.angle_alpha   90.00
_cell.angle_beta   90.00
_cell.angle_gamma   90.00
#
_symmetry.space_group_name_H-M   'P 1'
#
loop_
_entity.id
_entity.type
_entity.pdbx_description
1 polymer ?
#
loop_
_entity_poly.entity_id
_entity_poly.type
_entity_poly.pdbx_seq_one_letter_code
_entity_poly.pdbx_strand_id
1 'polypeptide(L)'
;MKKKIILYGSGGHSNSVIDVINATKKFKIELILDDEPTKKKILHTNIEKSSVFINQNKISKNIHISFASIYNLNNRLKIYEKLKAKKIYKFPNIISPISYISENSNLSEGIIIMHGVIINSNVQLDENVVINTGSILEHDVKVCKNSHISTRVTLNGGVSIGKNCFVGSGSVIRENVKIPDNTFIKMGSIVKK
;
A
#
# COMPACT_ATOMS: atom_id res chain seq x y z
N MET A 1 -8.65 17.81 15.67
CA MET A 1 -8.55 18.12 14.21
C MET A 1 -7.97 16.92 13.44
N LYS A 2 -8.46 16.65 12.22
CA LYS A 2 -7.88 15.61 11.35
C LYS A 2 -6.48 16.02 10.90
N LYS A 3 -5.54 15.08 10.88
CA LYS A 3 -4.20 15.32 10.31
C LYS A 3 -4.30 15.50 8.80
N LYS A 4 -3.55 16.44 8.23
CA LYS A 4 -3.47 16.61 6.77
C LYS A 4 -2.59 15.52 6.18
N ILE A 5 -2.94 15.05 4.98
CA ILE A 5 -2.19 14.06 4.20
C ILE A 5 -2.20 14.40 2.73
N ILE A 6 -1.10 14.15 2.05
CA ILE A 6 -0.96 14.23 0.60
C ILE A 6 -1.00 12.82 0.04
N LEU A 7 -1.66 12.65 -1.11
CA LEU A 7 -1.57 11.42 -1.88
C LEU A 7 -0.62 11.62 -3.06
N TYR A 8 0.10 10.58 -3.43
CA TYR A 8 0.92 10.56 -4.64
C TYR A 8 0.41 9.48 -5.59
N GLY A 9 -0.13 9.90 -6.71
CA GLY A 9 -0.80 9.09 -7.72
C GLY A 9 -2.30 9.37 -7.79
N SER A 10 -2.82 9.56 -9.02
CA SER A 10 -4.22 9.89 -9.31
C SER A 10 -4.97 8.84 -10.14
N GLY A 11 -4.39 7.63 -10.26
CA GLY A 11 -4.99 6.51 -10.99
C GLY A 11 -6.20 5.87 -10.29
N GLY A 12 -6.74 4.79 -10.87
CA GLY A 12 -7.94 4.10 -10.35
C GLY A 12 -7.81 3.64 -8.89
N HIS A 13 -6.64 3.12 -8.49
CA HIS A 13 -6.40 2.69 -7.12
C HIS A 13 -6.50 3.83 -6.10
N SER A 14 -6.20 5.06 -6.51
CA SER A 14 -6.35 6.25 -5.65
C SER A 14 -7.77 6.42 -5.12
N ASN A 15 -8.80 6.11 -5.91
CA ASN A 15 -10.18 6.21 -5.44
C ASN A 15 -10.42 5.31 -4.22
N SER A 16 -9.97 4.06 -4.30
CA SER A 16 -10.10 3.10 -3.18
C SER A 16 -9.27 3.51 -1.96
N VAL A 17 -8.08 4.08 -2.17
CA VAL A 17 -7.26 4.64 -1.08
C VAL A 17 -7.97 5.81 -0.40
N ILE A 18 -8.60 6.70 -1.17
CA ILE A 18 -9.40 7.81 -0.66
C ILE A 18 -10.57 7.31 0.20
N ASP A 19 -11.26 6.26 -0.24
CA ASP A 19 -12.35 5.67 0.53
C ASP A 19 -11.87 5.14 1.88
N VAL A 20 -10.75 4.42 1.91
CA VAL A 20 -10.15 3.96 3.18
C VAL A 20 -9.79 5.13 4.06
N ILE A 21 -9.12 6.16 3.52
CA ILE A 21 -8.74 7.36 4.29
C ILE A 21 -9.97 8.03 4.91
N ASN A 22 -11.03 8.20 4.13
CA ASN A 22 -12.29 8.79 4.59
C ASN A 22 -12.94 7.95 5.70
N ALA A 23 -12.92 6.62 5.55
CA ALA A 23 -13.45 5.69 6.55
C ALA A 23 -12.67 5.76 7.88
N THR A 24 -11.35 6.01 7.84
CA THR A 24 -10.54 6.13 9.08
C THR A 24 -10.92 7.33 9.94
N LYS A 25 -11.48 8.39 9.34
CA LYS A 25 -11.74 9.71 9.97
C LYS A 25 -10.50 10.40 10.58
N LYS A 26 -9.30 9.83 10.41
CA LYS A 26 -8.04 10.32 11.00
C LYS A 26 -7.38 11.42 10.17
N PHE A 27 -7.56 11.38 8.84
CA PHE A 27 -6.89 12.29 7.92
C PHE A 27 -7.89 13.14 7.11
N LYS A 28 -7.39 14.31 6.67
CA LYS A 28 -8.00 15.14 5.62
C LYS A 28 -7.02 15.19 4.46
N ILE A 29 -7.44 14.73 3.28
CA ILE A 29 -6.62 14.82 2.09
C ILE A 29 -6.52 16.29 1.69
N GLU A 30 -5.29 16.80 1.63
CA GLU A 30 -5.02 18.21 1.30
C GLU A 30 -4.83 18.37 -0.21
N LEU A 31 -4.16 17.41 -0.83
CA LEU A 31 -3.75 17.48 -2.23
C LEU A 31 -3.43 16.07 -2.75
N ILE A 32 -3.61 15.87 -4.05
CA ILE A 32 -3.13 14.71 -4.77
C ILE A 32 -2.03 15.18 -5.72
N LEU A 33 -0.86 14.56 -5.67
CA LEU A 33 0.25 14.79 -6.59
C LEU A 33 0.29 13.71 -7.65
N ASP A 34 0.58 14.07 -8.88
CA ASP A 34 0.81 13.13 -9.97
C ASP A 34 1.89 13.68 -10.91
N ASP A 35 2.68 12.80 -11.52
CA ASP A 35 3.72 13.23 -12.45
C ASP A 35 3.11 13.71 -13.78
N GLU A 36 2.04 13.05 -14.23
CA GLU A 36 1.32 13.33 -15.47
C GLU A 36 -0.20 13.30 -15.23
N PRO A 37 -0.75 14.32 -14.56
CA PRO A 37 -2.16 14.33 -14.22
C PRO A 37 -3.05 14.42 -15.46
N THR A 38 -3.92 13.43 -15.63
CA THR A 38 -4.94 13.41 -16.70
C THR A 38 -6.25 14.07 -16.30
N LYS A 39 -6.39 14.45 -15.04
CA LYS A 39 -7.58 15.06 -14.43
C LYS A 39 -7.15 16.22 -13.52
N LYS A 40 -8.05 17.16 -13.31
CA LYS A 40 -7.84 18.29 -12.37
C LYS A 40 -8.21 17.95 -10.93
N LYS A 41 -9.12 16.99 -10.74
CA LYS A 41 -9.65 16.62 -9.40
C LYS A 41 -10.02 15.13 -9.36
N ILE A 42 -9.92 14.55 -8.17
CA ILE A 42 -10.62 13.32 -7.80
C ILE A 42 -11.56 13.67 -6.64
N LEU A 43 -12.86 13.38 -6.81
CA LEU A 43 -13.91 13.82 -5.89
C LEU A 43 -13.79 15.35 -5.68
N HIS A 44 -13.51 15.78 -4.45
CA HIS A 44 -13.37 17.21 -4.09
C HIS A 44 -11.90 17.64 -3.89
N THR A 45 -10.92 16.76 -4.20
CA THR A 45 -9.50 17.04 -3.97
C THR A 45 -8.80 17.40 -5.29
N ASN A 46 -8.08 18.52 -5.28
CA ASN A 46 -7.30 18.95 -6.43
C ASN A 46 -6.14 17.98 -6.70
N ILE A 47 -5.81 17.84 -7.98
CA ILE A 47 -4.62 17.13 -8.45
C ILE A 47 -3.67 18.16 -9.02
N GLU A 48 -2.41 18.08 -8.63
CA GLU A 48 -1.35 18.97 -9.06
C GLU A 48 -0.14 18.18 -9.56
N LYS A 49 0.61 18.77 -10.48
CA LYS A 49 1.83 18.15 -11.00
C LYS A 49 2.90 18.07 -9.91
N SER A 50 3.44 16.89 -9.67
CA SER A 50 4.36 16.62 -8.56
C SER A 50 5.62 17.51 -8.59
N SER A 51 6.13 17.85 -9.78
CA SER A 51 7.31 18.70 -9.98
C SER A 51 7.16 20.10 -9.39
N VAL A 52 5.93 20.62 -9.31
CA VAL A 52 5.64 21.95 -8.77
C VAL A 52 5.67 21.96 -7.26
N PHE A 53 5.26 20.86 -6.61
CA PHE A 53 4.98 20.85 -5.16
C PHE A 53 6.04 20.17 -4.29
N ILE A 54 6.79 19.22 -4.82
CA ILE A 54 7.79 18.46 -4.02
C ILE A 54 8.85 19.37 -3.38
N ASN A 55 9.03 20.58 -3.90
CA ASN A 55 10.01 21.56 -3.41
C ASN A 55 9.40 22.68 -2.54
N GLN A 56 8.10 22.66 -2.27
CA GLN A 56 7.45 23.71 -1.47
C GLN A 56 7.32 23.29 0.00
N ASN A 57 7.85 24.13 0.91
CA ASN A 57 7.77 23.90 2.36
C ASN A 57 6.36 24.11 2.98
N LYS A 58 5.34 24.40 2.16
CA LYS A 58 4.00 24.81 2.62
C LYS A 58 2.95 23.70 2.70
N ILE A 59 3.28 22.48 2.33
CA ILE A 59 2.33 21.35 2.30
C ILE A 59 2.56 20.36 3.44
N SER A 60 1.57 19.51 3.71
CA SER A 60 1.66 18.48 4.74
C SER A 60 2.90 17.60 4.56
N LYS A 61 3.50 17.24 5.69
CA LYS A 61 4.62 16.28 5.73
C LYS A 61 4.14 14.83 5.66
N ASN A 62 2.86 14.54 5.92
CA ASN A 62 2.33 13.19 5.75
C ASN A 62 2.03 12.95 4.27
N ILE A 63 2.59 11.89 3.72
CA ILE A 63 2.39 11.50 2.32
C ILE A 63 2.14 10.00 2.22
N HIS A 64 1.25 9.60 1.32
CA HIS A 64 0.99 8.19 1.02
C HIS A 64 0.96 7.98 -0.49
N ILE A 65 1.59 6.88 -0.95
CA ILE A 65 1.60 6.53 -2.37
C ILE A 65 0.31 5.78 -2.70
N SER A 66 -0.56 6.39 -3.51
CA SER A 66 -1.92 5.94 -3.77
C SER A 66 -2.12 5.27 -5.13
N PHE A 67 -1.05 4.97 -5.85
CA PHE A 67 -1.14 4.17 -7.08
C PHE A 67 -0.58 2.76 -6.88
N ALA A 68 -1.15 1.80 -7.61
CA ALA A 68 -0.69 0.42 -7.66
C ALA A 68 -0.11 0.16 -9.06
N SER A 69 1.19 0.11 -9.19
CA SER A 69 1.86 -0.15 -10.47
C SER A 69 2.01 -1.65 -10.68
N ILE A 70 0.93 -2.35 -11.07
CA ILE A 70 0.85 -3.82 -11.09
C ILE A 70 1.94 -4.44 -11.96
N TYR A 71 2.16 -3.93 -13.17
CA TYR A 71 3.16 -4.47 -14.11
C TYR A 71 4.57 -3.89 -13.93
N ASN A 72 4.72 -2.85 -13.11
CA ASN A 72 6.01 -2.21 -12.86
C ASN A 72 6.08 -1.67 -11.43
N LEU A 73 6.23 -2.56 -10.47
CA LEU A 73 6.36 -2.20 -9.05
C LEU A 73 7.55 -1.27 -8.77
N ASN A 74 8.56 -1.28 -9.64
CA ASN A 74 9.72 -0.39 -9.53
C ASN A 74 9.35 1.09 -9.58
N ASN A 75 8.28 1.48 -10.29
CA ASN A 75 7.84 2.88 -10.30
C ASN A 75 7.38 3.33 -8.91
N ARG A 76 6.61 2.49 -8.22
CA ARG A 76 6.16 2.76 -6.86
C ARG A 76 7.36 2.85 -5.91
N LEU A 77 8.30 1.91 -6.02
CA LEU A 77 9.52 1.89 -5.22
C LEU A 77 10.37 3.15 -5.43
N LYS A 78 10.62 3.54 -6.67
CA LYS A 78 11.39 4.75 -7.02
C LYS A 78 10.79 6.01 -6.39
N ILE A 79 9.47 6.17 -6.44
CA ILE A 79 8.80 7.33 -5.83
C ILE A 79 8.93 7.28 -4.30
N TYR A 80 8.73 6.11 -3.69
CA TYR A 80 8.90 5.95 -2.25
C TYR A 80 10.32 6.34 -1.80
N GLU A 81 11.35 5.80 -2.44
CA GLU A 81 12.75 6.11 -2.11
C GLU A 81 13.10 7.58 -2.34
N LYS A 82 12.65 8.17 -3.46
CA LYS A 82 12.83 9.59 -3.75
C LYS A 82 12.24 10.49 -2.67
N LEU A 83 11.04 10.17 -2.21
CA LEU A 83 10.38 10.94 -1.15
C LEU A 83 11.03 10.70 0.21
N LYS A 84 11.41 9.45 0.52
CA LYS A 84 12.08 9.07 1.78
C LYS A 84 13.44 9.74 1.92
N ALA A 85 14.21 9.84 0.84
CA ALA A 85 15.51 10.51 0.82
C ALA A 85 15.44 12.00 1.20
N LYS A 86 14.29 12.65 1.00
CA LYS A 86 14.08 14.06 1.40
C LYS A 86 14.02 14.26 2.93
N LYS A 87 13.85 13.21 3.73
CA LYS A 87 13.79 13.20 5.21
C LYS A 87 12.76 14.16 5.85
N ILE A 88 11.93 14.82 5.05
CA ILE A 88 10.87 15.73 5.52
C ILE A 88 9.49 15.08 5.55
N TYR A 89 9.31 13.99 4.81
CA TYR A 89 8.03 13.29 4.72
C TYR A 89 7.91 12.17 5.76
N LYS A 90 6.69 12.00 6.25
CA LYS A 90 6.26 10.87 7.08
C LYS A 90 5.31 10.00 6.25
N PHE A 91 5.45 8.70 6.36
CA PHE A 91 4.65 7.73 5.61
C PHE A 91 3.68 7.00 6.56
N PRO A 92 2.56 7.63 6.94
CA PRO A 92 1.62 6.99 7.84
C PRO A 92 0.99 5.75 7.19
N ASN A 93 0.72 4.75 8.02
CA ASN A 93 -0.06 3.60 7.61
C ASN A 93 -1.53 4.00 7.45
N ILE A 94 -2.14 3.58 6.34
CA ILE A 94 -3.56 3.77 6.05
C ILE A 94 -4.24 2.41 6.24
N ILE A 95 -5.03 2.29 7.29
CA ILE A 95 -5.62 1.03 7.71
C ILE A 95 -7.13 1.17 7.74
N SER A 96 -7.83 0.33 7.01
CA SER A 96 -9.29 0.30 7.02
C SER A 96 -9.83 -0.03 8.41
N PRO A 97 -10.83 0.70 8.91
CA PRO A 97 -11.44 0.39 10.21
C PRO A 97 -12.23 -0.91 10.25
N ILE A 98 -12.52 -1.51 9.08
CA ILE A 98 -13.21 -2.81 8.96
C ILE A 98 -12.27 -3.96 8.60
N SER A 99 -10.96 -3.79 8.78
CA SER A 99 -9.98 -4.88 8.74
C SER A 99 -9.61 -5.31 10.15
N TYR A 100 -9.25 -6.58 10.30
CA TYR A 100 -8.72 -7.12 11.54
C TYR A 100 -7.19 -7.18 11.45
N ILE A 101 -6.52 -6.71 12.49
CA ILE A 101 -5.06 -6.79 12.62
C ILE A 101 -4.74 -7.25 14.02
N SER A 102 -4.07 -8.39 14.14
CA SER A 102 -3.60 -8.92 15.39
C SER A 102 -2.63 -7.95 16.07
N GLU A 103 -2.78 -7.75 17.37
CA GLU A 103 -1.88 -6.93 18.18
C GLU A 103 -0.43 -7.45 18.19
N ASN A 104 -0.25 -8.74 17.93
CA ASN A 104 1.06 -9.38 17.84
C ASN A 104 1.71 -9.24 16.45
N SER A 105 1.09 -8.52 15.51
CA SER A 105 1.67 -8.25 14.20
C SER A 105 2.56 -7.00 14.22
N ASN A 106 3.57 -6.97 13.35
CA ASN A 106 4.50 -5.86 13.24
C ASN A 106 4.37 -5.19 11.86
N LEU A 107 4.03 -3.92 11.84
CA LEU A 107 3.82 -3.12 10.64
C LEU A 107 4.81 -1.97 10.59
N SER A 108 5.63 -1.93 9.54
CA SER A 108 6.50 -0.79 9.22
C SER A 108 5.70 0.44 8.76
N GLU A 109 6.29 1.35 8.02
CA GLU A 109 5.65 2.59 7.56
C GLU A 109 5.15 2.53 6.10
N GLY A 110 4.24 3.41 5.73
CA GLY A 110 3.77 3.58 4.35
C GLY A 110 2.87 2.46 3.84
N ILE A 111 2.39 1.61 4.72
CA ILE A 111 1.54 0.47 4.41
C ILE A 111 0.11 0.95 4.17
N ILE A 112 -0.57 0.33 3.20
CA ILE A 112 -2.01 0.42 3.09
C ILE A 112 -2.65 -0.95 3.30
N ILE A 113 -3.66 -1.00 4.16
CA ILE A 113 -4.51 -2.16 4.43
C ILE A 113 -5.93 -1.79 4.06
N MET A 114 -6.41 -2.43 3.00
CA MET A 114 -7.73 -2.17 2.42
C MET A 114 -8.86 -2.85 3.22
N HIS A 115 -10.10 -2.60 2.83
CA HIS A 115 -11.28 -3.11 3.51
C HIS A 115 -11.33 -4.64 3.60
N GLY A 116 -11.74 -5.17 4.77
CA GLY A 116 -11.97 -6.60 4.99
C GLY A 116 -10.73 -7.48 4.98
N VAL A 117 -9.54 -6.89 5.12
CA VAL A 117 -8.29 -7.63 5.28
C VAL A 117 -8.23 -8.26 6.69
N ILE A 118 -7.72 -9.48 6.76
CA ILE A 118 -7.44 -10.18 8.01
C ILE A 118 -5.92 -10.41 8.10
N ILE A 119 -5.31 -9.91 9.18
CA ILE A 119 -3.90 -10.11 9.51
C ILE A 119 -3.82 -10.81 10.86
N ASN A 120 -3.38 -12.07 10.85
CA ASN A 120 -3.29 -12.92 12.02
C ASN A 120 -1.98 -12.70 12.80
N SER A 121 -1.76 -13.53 13.83
CA SER A 121 -0.67 -13.34 14.80
C SER A 121 0.71 -13.46 14.16
N ASN A 122 1.66 -12.67 14.66
CA ASN A 122 3.07 -12.69 14.25
C ASN A 122 3.34 -12.37 12.77
N VAL A 123 2.39 -11.72 12.09
CA VAL A 123 2.61 -11.23 10.72
C VAL A 123 3.57 -10.05 10.73
N GLN A 124 4.48 -10.02 9.77
CA GLN A 124 5.45 -8.94 9.59
C GLN A 124 5.25 -8.30 8.22
N LEU A 125 4.96 -6.99 8.20
CA LEU A 125 4.85 -6.19 6.98
C LEU A 125 5.94 -5.14 6.95
N ASP A 126 6.79 -5.21 5.94
CA ASP A 126 7.82 -4.21 5.71
C ASP A 126 7.24 -2.93 5.07
N GLU A 127 8.09 -1.95 4.81
CA GLU A 127 7.72 -0.62 4.30
C GLU A 127 7.02 -0.67 2.93
N ASN A 128 6.09 0.26 2.73
CA ASN A 128 5.42 0.51 1.45
C ASN A 128 4.67 -0.71 0.88
N VAL A 129 4.25 -1.64 1.73
CA VAL A 129 3.46 -2.82 1.36
C VAL A 129 2.00 -2.43 1.10
N VAL A 130 1.39 -3.09 0.12
CA VAL A 130 -0.04 -2.99 -0.18
C VAL A 130 -0.71 -4.31 0.13
N ILE A 131 -1.70 -4.32 1.04
CA ILE A 131 -2.58 -5.44 1.29
C ILE A 131 -3.98 -5.06 0.83
N ASN A 132 -4.42 -5.65 -0.27
CA ASN A 132 -5.65 -5.25 -0.93
C ASN A 132 -6.88 -5.95 -0.35
N THR A 133 -8.06 -5.47 -0.76
CA THR A 133 -9.38 -5.82 -0.22
C THR A 133 -9.58 -7.32 -0.05
N GLY A 134 -10.01 -7.72 1.16
CA GLY A 134 -10.41 -9.07 1.49
C GLY A 134 -9.30 -10.12 1.52
N SER A 135 -8.02 -9.70 1.52
CA SER A 135 -6.90 -10.64 1.62
C SER A 135 -6.73 -11.15 3.05
N ILE A 136 -6.27 -12.39 3.17
CA ILE A 136 -6.02 -13.06 4.44
C ILE A 136 -4.54 -13.40 4.54
N LEU A 137 -3.91 -12.96 5.62
CA LEU A 137 -2.56 -13.31 6.00
C LEU A 137 -2.60 -14.10 7.29
N GLU A 138 -2.28 -15.38 7.19
CA GLU A 138 -2.26 -16.29 8.34
C GLU A 138 -1.03 -16.04 9.22
N HIS A 139 -0.96 -16.76 10.35
CA HIS A 139 0.12 -16.59 11.33
C HIS A 139 1.50 -16.74 10.73
N ASP A 140 2.49 -16.00 11.26
CA ASP A 140 3.91 -16.06 10.88
C ASP A 140 4.21 -15.64 9.43
N VAL A 141 3.27 -15.04 8.71
CA VAL A 141 3.48 -14.53 7.36
C VAL A 141 4.40 -13.33 7.38
N LYS A 142 5.35 -13.29 6.43
CA LYS A 142 6.21 -12.15 6.16
C LYS A 142 5.98 -11.60 4.76
N VAL A 143 5.77 -10.28 4.64
CA VAL A 143 5.70 -9.58 3.36
C VAL A 143 6.75 -8.48 3.32
N CYS A 144 7.74 -8.66 2.46
CA CYS A 144 8.85 -7.72 2.36
C CYS A 144 8.48 -6.46 1.56
N LYS A 145 9.35 -5.45 1.69
CA LYS A 145 9.22 -4.08 1.18
C LYS A 145 8.67 -4.00 -0.24
N ASN A 146 7.77 -3.03 -0.44
CA ASN A 146 7.16 -2.67 -1.73
C ASN A 146 6.37 -3.80 -2.40
N SER A 147 6.03 -4.89 -1.69
CA SER A 147 5.23 -5.96 -2.27
C SER A 147 3.75 -5.66 -2.22
N HIS A 148 3.01 -6.13 -3.21
CA HIS A 148 1.59 -5.91 -3.38
C HIS A 148 0.84 -7.26 -3.34
N ILE A 149 0.10 -7.47 -2.28
CA ILE A 149 -0.83 -8.58 -2.11
C ILE A 149 -2.18 -8.10 -2.62
N SER A 150 -2.62 -8.62 -3.77
CA SER A 150 -3.81 -8.15 -4.46
C SER A 150 -5.10 -8.67 -3.82
N THR A 151 -6.24 -8.31 -4.39
CA THR A 151 -7.58 -8.58 -3.84
C THR A 151 -7.80 -10.08 -3.58
N ARG A 152 -8.32 -10.42 -2.39
CA ARG A 152 -8.70 -11.81 -2.00
C ARG A 152 -7.56 -12.83 -2.13
N VAL A 153 -6.33 -12.41 -1.90
CA VAL A 153 -5.19 -13.34 -1.79
C VAL A 153 -5.20 -14.00 -0.41
N THR A 154 -4.91 -15.29 -0.36
CA THR A 154 -4.67 -16.02 0.89
C THR A 154 -3.21 -16.41 0.98
N LEU A 155 -2.52 -15.92 2.01
CA LEU A 155 -1.18 -16.38 2.38
C LEU A 155 -1.31 -17.26 3.61
N ASN A 156 -1.07 -18.58 3.46
CA ASN A 156 -1.15 -19.51 4.57
C ASN A 156 0.05 -19.36 5.53
N GLY A 157 -0.02 -20.05 6.68
CA GLY A 157 0.94 -19.88 7.77
C GLY A 157 2.40 -20.01 7.35
N GLY A 158 3.25 -19.11 7.85
CA GLY A 158 4.69 -19.12 7.59
C GLY A 158 5.12 -18.75 6.16
N VAL A 159 4.20 -18.28 5.30
CA VAL A 159 4.55 -17.80 3.95
C VAL A 159 5.46 -16.58 4.05
N SER A 160 6.52 -16.56 3.23
CA SER A 160 7.41 -15.41 3.08
C SER A 160 7.37 -14.88 1.66
N ILE A 161 6.94 -13.62 1.49
CA ILE A 161 6.95 -12.91 0.21
C ILE A 161 8.15 -12.00 0.17
N GLY A 162 8.98 -12.14 -0.84
CA GLY A 162 10.17 -11.31 -1.08
C GLY A 162 9.82 -9.85 -1.36
N LYS A 163 10.86 -9.04 -1.59
CA LYS A 163 10.72 -7.61 -1.93
C LYS A 163 10.16 -7.43 -3.34
N ASN A 164 9.41 -6.36 -3.53
CA ASN A 164 8.97 -5.93 -4.86
C ASN A 164 8.18 -7.02 -5.62
N CYS A 165 7.41 -7.84 -4.90
CA CYS A 165 6.59 -8.90 -5.46
C CYS A 165 5.15 -8.43 -5.71
N PHE A 166 4.52 -9.01 -6.73
CA PHE A 166 3.08 -8.89 -6.95
C PHE A 166 2.42 -10.26 -6.84
N VAL A 167 1.44 -10.38 -5.96
CA VAL A 167 0.60 -11.58 -5.85
C VAL A 167 -0.79 -11.26 -6.37
N GLY A 168 -1.15 -11.86 -7.50
CA GLY A 168 -2.39 -11.57 -8.23
C GLY A 168 -3.64 -11.99 -7.48
N SER A 169 -4.74 -11.30 -7.76
CA SER A 169 -6.03 -11.47 -7.08
C SER A 169 -6.50 -12.92 -7.02
N GLY A 170 -7.05 -13.35 -5.89
CA GLY A 170 -7.59 -14.69 -5.68
C GLY A 170 -6.54 -15.80 -5.62
N SER A 171 -5.25 -15.47 -5.59
CA SER A 171 -4.20 -16.48 -5.44
C SER A 171 -4.15 -17.05 -4.02
N VAL A 172 -3.77 -18.32 -3.91
CA VAL A 172 -3.55 -19.02 -2.65
C VAL A 172 -2.11 -19.51 -2.62
N ILE A 173 -1.37 -19.09 -1.59
CA ILE A 173 0.00 -19.53 -1.37
C ILE A 173 -0.02 -20.53 -0.21
N ARG A 174 0.51 -21.73 -0.46
CA ARG A 174 0.60 -22.81 0.51
C ARG A 174 1.51 -22.43 1.68
N GLU A 175 1.26 -23.05 2.84
CA GLU A 175 2.05 -22.82 4.07
C GLU A 175 3.57 -23.03 3.84
N ASN A 176 4.37 -22.18 4.52
CA ASN A 176 5.85 -22.21 4.51
C ASN A 176 6.50 -21.96 3.13
N VAL A 177 5.73 -21.60 2.10
CA VAL A 177 6.30 -21.25 0.78
C VAL A 177 7.06 -19.93 0.87
N LYS A 178 8.24 -19.88 0.24
CA LYS A 178 9.07 -18.67 0.12
C LYS A 178 9.06 -18.18 -1.32
N ILE A 179 8.54 -16.98 -1.54
CA ILE A 179 8.50 -16.32 -2.85
C ILE A 179 9.71 -15.39 -2.96
N PRO A 180 10.60 -15.58 -3.96
CA PRO A 180 11.77 -14.73 -4.17
C PRO A 180 11.42 -13.28 -4.48
N ASP A 181 12.40 -12.37 -4.29
CA ASP A 181 12.26 -10.96 -4.68
C ASP A 181 11.88 -10.80 -6.16
N ASN A 182 11.17 -9.73 -6.50
CA ASN A 182 10.75 -9.36 -7.85
C ASN A 182 9.87 -10.41 -8.56
N THR A 183 9.17 -11.25 -7.83
CA THR A 183 8.29 -12.28 -8.40
C THR A 183 6.91 -11.69 -8.72
N PHE A 184 6.41 -12.04 -9.91
CA PHE A 184 5.04 -11.75 -10.33
C PHE A 184 4.21 -13.04 -10.36
N ILE A 185 3.23 -13.15 -9.47
CA ILE A 185 2.28 -14.26 -9.43
C ILE A 185 0.98 -13.81 -10.12
N LYS A 186 0.54 -14.56 -11.13
CA LYS A 186 -0.69 -14.28 -11.87
C LYS A 186 -1.91 -14.47 -10.96
N MET A 187 -3.01 -13.79 -11.31
CA MET A 187 -4.28 -13.94 -10.60
C MET A 187 -4.77 -15.39 -10.63
N GLY A 188 -5.44 -15.83 -9.57
CA GLY A 188 -6.01 -17.18 -9.45
C GLY A 188 -4.98 -18.31 -9.31
N SER A 189 -3.72 -17.99 -9.04
CA SER A 189 -2.67 -19.01 -8.91
C SER A 189 -2.77 -19.77 -7.58
N ILE A 190 -2.48 -21.08 -7.65
CA ILE A 190 -2.23 -21.92 -6.45
C ILE A 190 -0.75 -22.26 -6.43
N VAL A 191 -0.02 -21.68 -5.48
CA VAL A 191 1.43 -21.88 -5.36
C VAL A 191 1.72 -22.88 -4.25
N LYS A 192 2.35 -24.00 -4.60
CA LYS A 192 2.59 -25.14 -3.69
C LYS A 192 4.06 -25.33 -3.33
N LYS A 193 4.97 -24.67 -4.05
CA LYS A 193 6.44 -24.77 -3.86
C LYS A 193 7.05 -23.41 -4.14
#